data_fbf1c3bd97307aac7f9900744d661bd1
#
_entry.id   fbf1c3bd97307aac7f9900744d661bd1
#
_cell.length_a   1.000
_cell.length_b   1.000
_cell.length_c   1.000
_cell.angle_alpha   90.00
_cell.angle_beta   90.00
_cell.angle_gamma   90.00
#
_symmetry.space_group_name_H-M   'P 1'
#
loop_
_entity.id
_entity.type
_entity.pdbx_description
1 polymer ?
#
loop_
_entity_poly.entity_id
_entity_poly.type
_entity_poly.pdbx_seq_one_letter_code
_entity_poly.pdbx_strand_id
1 'polypeptide(L)'
;MHGARRSLLPVNWPSDAPAVNPARPESPASANCQLLYFTTYSLTADGALLAAITNAYSSHPEGASLARIDRATGRMEPLAEFPGPALQSYPYFARPRSADPREDYLFNGTVATHGLNKSSPCLHPASGNLFFVWGRADGWGQLDCVNLRTGGRRAVAEIPPDRTVGYCHLDAAGEHVLLSLADHRILGFGERRSGNREMSENYARLGLTTQIAEVEVASGRLAVRWEEPAWVTHIQYHPRRRDVILYNHEWTWPLGLERIWLKGDGAPRVQVRRADRPIQFRRSPDLGLDDVAHEVWQEDGRAVIYHGVKWDGGPYPDQFVGRAPVDPDLPLREISIPPGVASFYGHFFPSRQGDFVITDAIADETGVARRRGNLISRLNLDWESGQMEVVPLCASDTSWLTQDNHPHPVLSPDQREVLFTSDRSGVRQIYSVPSVP
;
A
#
# COMPACT_ATOMS: atom_id res chain seq x y z
N MET A 1 -16.77 15.21 37.47
CA MET A 1 -16.54 16.39 36.63
C MET A 1 -16.66 15.92 35.17
N HIS A 2 -17.74 16.34 34.50
CA HIS A 2 -17.99 15.92 33.10
C HIS A 2 -17.02 16.68 32.22
N GLY A 3 -16.06 15.95 31.65
CA GLY A 3 -15.20 16.48 30.59
C GLY A 3 -16.05 16.90 29.39
N ALA A 4 -15.94 18.17 29.01
CA ALA A 4 -16.58 18.69 27.83
C ALA A 4 -16.22 17.81 26.63
N ARG A 5 -17.22 17.19 26.01
CA ARG A 5 -17.08 16.58 24.68
C ARG A 5 -16.60 17.69 23.75
N ARG A 6 -15.33 17.66 23.33
CA ARG A 6 -14.94 18.41 22.14
C ARG A 6 -15.81 17.86 21.01
N SER A 7 -16.85 18.62 20.62
CA SER A 7 -17.55 18.34 19.38
C SER A 7 -16.50 18.40 18.28
N LEU A 8 -16.40 17.34 17.45
CA LEU A 8 -15.82 17.51 16.13
C LEU A 8 -16.66 18.62 15.49
N LEU A 9 -16.11 19.83 15.47
CA LEU A 9 -16.71 20.85 14.66
C LEU A 9 -16.67 20.32 13.23
N PRO A 10 -17.78 20.37 12.49
CA PRO A 10 -17.72 20.13 11.07
C PRO A 10 -16.59 20.98 10.54
N VAL A 11 -15.74 20.41 9.70
CA VAL A 11 -14.74 21.20 8.99
C VAL A 11 -15.55 22.29 8.31
N ASN A 12 -15.53 23.52 8.85
CA ASN A 12 -16.04 24.67 8.12
C ASN A 12 -15.08 24.85 6.95
N TRP A 13 -15.30 24.03 5.90
CA TRP A 13 -14.77 24.38 4.61
C TRP A 13 -15.24 25.81 4.35
N PRO A 14 -14.35 26.73 4.01
CA PRO A 14 -14.78 28.05 3.56
C PRO A 14 -15.90 27.86 2.54
N SER A 15 -16.99 28.59 2.67
CA SER A 15 -18.12 28.53 1.71
C SER A 15 -17.70 28.78 0.25
N ASP A 16 -16.49 29.24 0.09
CA ASP A 16 -15.71 29.54 -1.12
C ASP A 16 -14.58 28.51 -1.39
N ALA A 17 -14.57 27.34 -0.71
CA ALA A 17 -13.67 26.27 -1.07
C ALA A 17 -13.82 25.96 -2.57
N PRO A 18 -12.72 25.85 -3.32
CA PRO A 18 -12.78 25.66 -4.78
C PRO A 18 -13.63 24.43 -5.07
N ALA A 19 -14.50 24.55 -6.08
CA ALA A 19 -15.33 23.45 -6.52
C ALA A 19 -14.44 22.23 -6.77
N VAL A 20 -14.70 21.14 -6.05
CA VAL A 20 -13.93 19.92 -6.15
C VAL A 20 -13.98 19.44 -7.60
N ASN A 21 -12.85 19.24 -8.23
CA ASN A 21 -12.79 18.82 -9.62
C ASN A 21 -13.51 17.48 -9.83
N PRO A 22 -14.30 17.32 -10.90
CA PRO A 22 -14.87 16.02 -11.21
C PRO A 22 -13.75 15.03 -11.54
N ALA A 23 -13.78 13.88 -10.90
CA ALA A 23 -12.84 12.81 -11.21
C ALA A 23 -13.17 12.21 -12.59
N ARG A 24 -12.15 12.02 -13.42
CA ARG A 24 -12.26 11.45 -14.76
C ARG A 24 -12.09 9.92 -14.69
N PRO A 25 -13.00 9.11 -15.26
CA PRO A 25 -12.79 7.66 -15.34
C PRO A 25 -11.66 7.34 -16.34
N GLU A 26 -10.73 6.48 -15.92
CA GLU A 26 -9.60 6.00 -16.73
C GLU A 26 -9.85 4.60 -17.29
N SER A 27 -10.85 3.88 -16.77
CA SER A 27 -11.20 2.53 -17.17
C SER A 27 -12.59 2.49 -17.79
N PRO A 28 -12.89 1.47 -18.65
CA PRO A 28 -14.23 1.27 -19.19
C PRO A 28 -15.29 1.14 -18.10
N ALA A 29 -16.49 1.65 -18.31
CA ALA A 29 -17.57 1.67 -17.32
C ALA A 29 -18.00 0.29 -16.82
N SER A 30 -17.80 -0.76 -17.61
CA SER A 30 -18.07 -2.16 -17.24
C SER A 30 -16.87 -2.86 -16.59
N ALA A 31 -15.71 -2.23 -16.57
CA ALA A 31 -14.50 -2.86 -16.05
C ALA A 31 -14.53 -2.87 -14.51
N ASN A 32 -14.35 -4.05 -13.93
CA ASN A 32 -14.11 -4.21 -12.51
C ASN A 32 -12.60 -4.27 -12.27
N CYS A 33 -11.95 -3.13 -12.11
CA CYS A 33 -10.50 -3.03 -12.05
C CYS A 33 -10.02 -2.06 -10.96
N GLN A 34 -8.76 -2.24 -10.58
CA GLN A 34 -8.08 -1.43 -9.58
C GLN A 34 -6.64 -1.14 -9.99
N LEU A 35 -6.06 -0.11 -9.37
CA LEU A 35 -4.64 0.20 -9.46
C LEU A 35 -3.78 -0.92 -8.88
N LEU A 36 -2.51 -0.93 -9.24
CA LEU A 36 -1.47 -1.64 -8.51
C LEU A 36 -1.35 -1.05 -7.10
N TYR A 37 -0.65 -1.74 -6.22
CA TYR A 37 -0.48 -1.24 -4.86
C TYR A 37 0.34 0.06 -4.85
N PHE A 38 0.05 0.95 -3.92
CA PHE A 38 0.60 2.32 -3.90
C PHE A 38 2.13 2.41 -3.72
N THR A 39 2.83 1.32 -3.39
CA THR A 39 4.30 1.30 -3.33
C THR A 39 4.97 1.22 -4.71
N THR A 40 4.18 1.11 -5.77
CA THR A 40 4.64 1.06 -7.16
C THR A 40 3.80 1.98 -8.05
N TYR A 41 4.35 2.36 -9.18
CA TYR A 41 3.58 3.10 -10.19
C TYR A 41 2.63 2.17 -10.94
N SER A 42 1.47 2.71 -11.34
CA SER A 42 0.54 2.04 -12.26
C SER A 42 0.64 2.57 -13.70
N LEU A 43 1.39 3.66 -13.91
CA LEU A 43 1.54 4.32 -15.22
C LEU A 43 2.95 4.16 -15.77
N THR A 44 3.05 4.01 -17.11
CA THR A 44 4.30 4.19 -17.83
C THR A 44 4.81 5.63 -17.70
N ALA A 45 6.12 5.84 -17.84
CA ALA A 45 6.76 7.15 -17.62
C ALA A 45 6.21 8.27 -18.52
N ASP A 46 5.72 7.92 -19.71
CA ASP A 46 5.04 8.84 -20.63
C ASP A 46 3.56 9.06 -20.30
N GLY A 47 3.04 8.37 -19.26
CA GLY A 47 1.64 8.42 -18.86
C GLY A 47 0.64 7.83 -19.86
N ALA A 48 1.10 7.17 -20.93
CA ALA A 48 0.25 6.69 -22.00
C ALA A 48 -0.50 5.39 -21.65
N LEU A 49 0.15 4.48 -20.91
CA LEU A 49 -0.41 3.18 -20.58
C LEU A 49 -0.53 3.02 -19.07
N LEU A 50 -1.70 2.55 -18.65
CA LEU A 50 -2.02 2.26 -17.25
C LEU A 50 -2.10 0.74 -17.06
N ALA A 51 -1.39 0.22 -16.06
CA ALA A 51 -1.51 -1.15 -15.61
C ALA A 51 -2.65 -1.27 -14.59
N ALA A 52 -3.48 -2.29 -14.73
CA ALA A 52 -4.61 -2.54 -13.84
C ALA A 52 -4.72 -4.03 -13.50
N ILE A 53 -5.29 -4.32 -12.34
CA ILE A 53 -5.72 -5.66 -11.95
C ILE A 53 -7.24 -5.71 -12.10
N THR A 54 -7.75 -6.69 -12.84
CA THR A 54 -9.20 -6.87 -13.02
C THR A 54 -9.69 -8.05 -12.21
N ASN A 55 -10.96 -8.00 -11.80
CA ASN A 55 -11.63 -9.09 -11.09
C ASN A 55 -10.84 -9.63 -9.89
N ALA A 56 -10.12 -8.76 -9.21
CA ALA A 56 -9.22 -9.13 -8.11
C ALA A 56 -9.96 -9.62 -6.85
N TYR A 57 -11.27 -9.56 -6.84
CA TYR A 57 -12.07 -9.87 -5.66
C TYR A 57 -12.65 -11.29 -5.72
N SER A 58 -12.79 -11.90 -4.54
CA SER A 58 -13.30 -13.27 -4.38
C SER A 58 -14.73 -13.51 -4.89
N SER A 59 -15.51 -12.46 -5.07
CA SER A 59 -16.84 -12.55 -5.69
C SER A 59 -16.80 -12.82 -7.20
N HIS A 60 -15.61 -12.76 -7.82
CA HIS A 60 -15.39 -13.12 -9.21
C HIS A 60 -14.62 -14.45 -9.30
N PRO A 61 -15.31 -15.59 -9.20
CA PRO A 61 -14.67 -16.90 -9.27
C PRO A 61 -14.09 -17.22 -10.67
N GLU A 62 -14.43 -16.40 -11.66
CA GLU A 62 -14.04 -16.59 -13.06
C GLU A 62 -12.56 -16.32 -13.34
N GLY A 63 -11.86 -15.76 -12.38
CA GLY A 63 -10.44 -15.47 -12.50
C GLY A 63 -10.11 -13.98 -12.49
N ALA A 64 -8.87 -13.69 -12.16
CA ALA A 64 -8.28 -12.34 -12.23
C ALA A 64 -7.48 -12.18 -13.51
N SER A 65 -7.27 -10.95 -13.96
CA SER A 65 -6.30 -10.66 -15.00
C SER A 65 -5.50 -9.40 -14.70
N LEU A 66 -4.32 -9.33 -15.29
CA LEU A 66 -3.58 -8.09 -15.47
C LEU A 66 -3.96 -7.50 -16.82
N ALA A 67 -4.26 -6.24 -16.85
CA ALA A 67 -4.66 -5.53 -18.06
C ALA A 67 -3.84 -4.26 -18.26
N ARG A 68 -3.75 -3.80 -19.49
CA ARG A 68 -3.34 -2.44 -19.82
C ARG A 68 -4.54 -1.63 -20.25
N ILE A 69 -4.52 -0.35 -19.92
CA ILE A 69 -5.48 0.63 -20.40
C ILE A 69 -4.70 1.68 -21.21
N ASP A 70 -5.07 1.85 -22.46
CA ASP A 70 -4.60 2.96 -23.29
C ASP A 70 -5.39 4.21 -22.91
N ARG A 71 -4.75 5.19 -22.31
CA ARG A 71 -5.42 6.39 -21.77
C ARG A 71 -5.95 7.33 -22.85
N ALA A 72 -5.39 7.30 -24.05
CA ALA A 72 -5.87 8.12 -25.15
C ALA A 72 -7.20 7.62 -25.70
N THR A 73 -7.39 6.31 -25.72
CA THR A 73 -8.58 5.67 -26.31
C THR A 73 -9.56 5.12 -25.25
N GLY A 74 -9.13 4.97 -23.99
CA GLY A 74 -9.87 4.27 -22.95
C GLY A 74 -9.98 2.75 -23.17
N ARG A 75 -9.26 2.20 -24.15
CA ARG A 75 -9.30 0.77 -24.48
C ARG A 75 -8.54 -0.03 -23.45
N MET A 76 -9.19 -1.03 -22.87
CA MET A 76 -8.58 -1.98 -21.95
C MET A 76 -8.35 -3.31 -22.65
N GLU A 77 -7.16 -3.87 -22.46
CA GLU A 77 -6.73 -5.16 -23.03
C GLU A 77 -6.13 -6.06 -21.95
N PRO A 78 -6.56 -7.32 -21.83
CA PRO A 78 -5.92 -8.27 -20.93
C PRO A 78 -4.50 -8.60 -21.44
N LEU A 79 -3.56 -8.69 -20.49
CA LEU A 79 -2.16 -9.04 -20.73
C LEU A 79 -1.83 -10.43 -20.20
N ALA A 80 -2.44 -10.81 -19.09
CA ALA A 80 -2.28 -12.10 -18.46
C ALA A 80 -3.56 -12.45 -17.68
N GLU A 81 -4.06 -13.67 -17.89
CA GLU A 81 -5.26 -14.19 -17.24
C GLU A 81 -4.86 -15.33 -16.29
N PHE A 82 -5.55 -15.43 -15.17
CA PHE A 82 -5.28 -16.39 -14.12
C PHE A 82 -6.57 -17.09 -13.71
N PRO A 83 -6.52 -18.41 -13.50
CA PRO A 83 -7.67 -19.14 -13.01
C PRO A 83 -7.97 -18.76 -11.56
N GLY A 84 -9.24 -18.62 -11.25
CA GLY A 84 -9.70 -18.31 -9.91
C GLY A 84 -9.40 -16.86 -9.45
N PRO A 85 -9.85 -16.49 -8.25
CA PRO A 85 -9.69 -15.15 -7.72
C PRO A 85 -8.21 -14.81 -7.47
N ALA A 86 -7.86 -13.53 -7.56
CA ALA A 86 -6.53 -13.10 -7.17
C ALA A 86 -6.27 -13.35 -5.69
N LEU A 87 -5.09 -13.89 -5.39
CA LEU A 87 -4.66 -14.21 -4.05
C LEU A 87 -4.15 -12.97 -3.34
N GLN A 88 -4.50 -12.83 -2.08
CA GLN A 88 -3.81 -11.89 -1.18
C GLN A 88 -2.80 -12.63 -0.32
N SER A 89 -1.69 -11.98 -0.06
CA SER A 89 -0.61 -12.51 0.80
C SER A 89 -0.86 -12.29 2.28
N TYR A 90 -2.10 -11.97 2.69
CA TYR A 90 -2.42 -11.68 4.07
C TYR A 90 -3.02 -12.90 4.76
N PRO A 91 -2.45 -13.34 5.91
CA PRO A 91 -2.81 -14.60 6.54
C PRO A 91 -4.18 -14.64 7.23
N TYR A 92 -4.89 -13.52 7.38
CA TYR A 92 -6.23 -13.53 7.95
C TYR A 92 -7.35 -13.88 6.97
N PHE A 93 -6.99 -14.40 5.82
CA PHE A 93 -7.92 -14.70 4.74
C PHE A 93 -8.53 -16.09 4.77
N ALA A 94 -8.23 -16.88 5.77
CA ALA A 94 -8.80 -18.22 5.91
C ALA A 94 -10.05 -18.28 6.83
N ARG A 95 -10.87 -17.23 6.88
CA ARG A 95 -12.16 -17.36 7.54
C ARG A 95 -13.15 -18.15 6.69
N PRO A 96 -14.02 -18.98 7.34
CA PRO A 96 -15.22 -19.42 6.69
C PRO A 96 -16.00 -18.20 6.16
N ARG A 97 -16.58 -18.29 4.97
CA ARG A 97 -17.43 -17.25 4.42
C ARG A 97 -18.42 -16.78 5.48
N SER A 98 -18.37 -15.51 5.82
CA SER A 98 -19.37 -14.88 6.64
C SER A 98 -20.68 -14.74 5.85
N ALA A 99 -21.81 -14.79 6.54
CA ALA A 99 -23.08 -14.39 5.94
C ALA A 99 -23.12 -12.88 5.61
N ASP A 100 -22.16 -12.09 6.13
CA ASP A 100 -21.98 -10.68 5.83
C ASP A 100 -20.87 -10.50 4.76
N PRO A 101 -21.23 -10.08 3.52
CA PRO A 101 -20.26 -9.83 2.45
C PRO A 101 -19.13 -8.85 2.84
N ARG A 102 -19.38 -7.95 3.80
CA ARG A 102 -18.38 -7.01 4.32
C ARG A 102 -17.29 -7.68 5.11
N GLU A 103 -17.53 -8.88 5.60
CA GLU A 103 -16.53 -9.69 6.25
C GLU A 103 -15.77 -10.61 5.28
N ASP A 104 -16.33 -10.89 4.10
CA ASP A 104 -15.73 -11.79 3.12
C ASP A 104 -14.47 -11.25 2.46
N TYR A 105 -14.26 -9.94 2.47
CA TYR A 105 -13.06 -9.36 1.86
C TYR A 105 -11.76 -9.75 2.58
N LEU A 106 -11.85 -10.07 3.83
CA LEU A 106 -10.71 -10.54 4.63
C LEU A 106 -10.42 -12.04 4.39
N PHE A 107 -11.30 -12.76 3.70
CA PHE A 107 -11.33 -14.21 3.78
C PHE A 107 -11.76 -14.85 2.47
N ASN A 108 -10.82 -15.22 1.66
CA ASN A 108 -11.07 -16.10 0.54
C ASN A 108 -11.14 -17.59 0.95
N GLY A 109 -11.67 -17.97 2.07
CA GLY A 109 -12.06 -19.31 2.49
C GLY A 109 -11.30 -20.55 1.99
N THR A 110 -10.37 -20.35 1.09
CA THR A 110 -9.46 -21.32 0.54
C THR A 110 -8.09 -20.66 0.42
N VAL A 111 -7.09 -21.28 0.99
CA VAL A 111 -5.72 -21.05 0.58
C VAL A 111 -5.68 -21.50 -0.88
N ALA A 112 -6.02 -20.61 -1.80
CA ALA A 112 -5.89 -20.92 -3.21
C ALA A 112 -4.39 -21.01 -3.48
N THR A 113 -3.96 -22.19 -3.80
CA THR A 113 -2.55 -22.48 -4.11
C THR A 113 -2.15 -22.01 -5.51
N HIS A 114 -3.10 -21.51 -6.29
CA HIS A 114 -2.87 -21.06 -7.67
C HIS A 114 -3.70 -19.80 -7.99
N GLY A 115 -3.13 -18.93 -8.79
CA GLY A 115 -3.72 -17.67 -9.19
C GLY A 115 -2.78 -16.48 -8.99
N LEU A 116 -3.20 -15.30 -9.41
CA LEU A 116 -2.41 -14.07 -9.28
C LEU A 116 -2.27 -13.68 -7.80
N ASN A 117 -1.04 -13.42 -7.35
CA ASN A 117 -0.81 -12.68 -6.12
C ASN A 117 -1.00 -11.18 -6.40
N LYS A 118 -2.13 -10.63 -5.99
CA LYS A 118 -2.52 -9.24 -6.31
C LYS A 118 -1.68 -8.17 -5.62
N SER A 119 -0.90 -8.52 -4.62
CA SER A 119 0.02 -7.60 -3.94
C SER A 119 1.38 -7.53 -4.62
N SER A 120 1.66 -8.45 -5.53
CA SER A 120 2.96 -8.56 -6.17
C SER A 120 3.18 -7.69 -7.42
N PRO A 121 2.16 -7.29 -8.22
CA PRO A 121 2.46 -6.58 -9.45
C PRO A 121 3.21 -5.28 -9.19
N CYS A 122 4.35 -5.12 -9.86
CA CYS A 122 5.16 -3.92 -9.82
C CYS A 122 5.64 -3.54 -11.22
N LEU A 123 5.43 -2.28 -11.58
CA LEU A 123 5.72 -1.73 -12.90
C LEU A 123 7.03 -0.97 -12.89
N HIS A 124 7.89 -1.24 -13.88
CA HIS A 124 8.99 -0.35 -14.23
C HIS A 124 8.51 0.69 -15.26
N PRO A 125 8.28 1.95 -14.87
CA PRO A 125 7.60 2.93 -15.72
C PRO A 125 8.31 3.20 -17.03
N ALA A 126 9.65 3.25 -17.03
CA ALA A 126 10.44 3.59 -18.22
C ALA A 126 10.38 2.51 -19.30
N SER A 127 10.54 1.24 -18.94
CA SER A 127 10.49 0.14 -19.90
C SER A 127 9.07 -0.35 -20.22
N GLY A 128 8.10 -0.11 -19.31
CA GLY A 128 6.77 -0.69 -19.37
C GLY A 128 6.72 -2.16 -18.98
N ASN A 129 7.77 -2.70 -18.37
CA ASN A 129 7.79 -4.06 -17.86
C ASN A 129 7.02 -4.15 -16.53
N LEU A 130 6.00 -4.98 -16.50
CA LEU A 130 5.20 -5.31 -15.32
C LEU A 130 5.58 -6.70 -14.83
N PHE A 131 6.14 -6.77 -13.63
CA PHE A 131 6.49 -8.02 -12.96
C PHE A 131 5.40 -8.39 -11.97
N PHE A 132 5.14 -9.69 -11.85
CA PHE A 132 4.10 -10.21 -10.95
C PHE A 132 4.36 -11.66 -10.60
N VAL A 133 3.86 -12.08 -9.44
CA VAL A 133 3.92 -13.46 -8.99
C VAL A 133 2.53 -14.09 -9.07
N TRP A 134 2.49 -15.33 -9.49
CA TRP A 134 1.28 -16.16 -9.49
C TRP A 134 1.59 -17.58 -9.03
N GLY A 135 0.64 -18.22 -8.38
CA GLY A 135 0.76 -19.60 -7.93
C GLY A 135 0.36 -20.58 -9.05
N ARG A 136 1.17 -21.60 -9.26
CA ARG A 136 0.94 -22.68 -10.21
C ARG A 136 0.18 -23.82 -9.54
N ALA A 137 -0.46 -24.67 -10.33
CA ALA A 137 -1.21 -25.83 -9.85
C ALA A 137 -0.35 -26.88 -9.12
N ASP A 138 0.97 -26.90 -9.39
CA ASP A 138 1.93 -27.77 -8.70
C ASP A 138 2.42 -27.23 -7.34
N GLY A 139 1.87 -26.08 -6.91
CA GLY A 139 2.21 -25.42 -5.65
C GLY A 139 3.40 -24.48 -5.71
N TRP A 140 4.13 -24.44 -6.83
CA TRP A 140 5.22 -23.46 -7.03
C TRP A 140 4.67 -22.09 -7.35
N GLY A 141 5.37 -21.06 -6.89
CA GLY A 141 5.17 -19.70 -7.37
C GLY A 141 5.97 -19.45 -8.64
N GLN A 142 5.45 -18.57 -9.49
CA GLN A 142 6.10 -18.15 -10.72
C GLN A 142 6.17 -16.61 -10.76
N LEU A 143 7.37 -16.07 -10.87
CA LEU A 143 7.59 -14.66 -11.21
C LEU A 143 7.63 -14.56 -12.74
N ASP A 144 6.71 -13.78 -13.29
CA ASP A 144 6.65 -13.46 -14.72
C ASP A 144 6.87 -11.97 -14.95
N CYS A 145 7.20 -11.63 -16.18
CA CYS A 145 7.25 -10.28 -16.70
C CYS A 145 6.37 -10.19 -17.94
N VAL A 146 5.51 -9.16 -18.01
CA VAL A 146 4.79 -8.79 -19.24
C VAL A 146 5.07 -7.33 -19.58
N ASN A 147 5.32 -7.03 -20.84
CA ASN A 147 5.56 -5.65 -21.26
C ASN A 147 4.25 -4.98 -21.68
N LEU A 148 3.91 -3.85 -21.07
CA LEU A 148 2.67 -3.13 -21.34
C LEU A 148 2.57 -2.65 -22.80
N ARG A 149 3.69 -2.32 -23.45
CA ARG A 149 3.69 -1.77 -24.82
C ARG A 149 3.50 -2.86 -25.87
N THR A 150 4.18 -3.99 -25.69
CA THR A 150 4.21 -5.07 -26.68
C THR A 150 3.24 -6.21 -26.36
N GLY A 151 2.81 -6.35 -25.10
CA GLY A 151 2.06 -7.52 -24.63
C GLY A 151 2.91 -8.78 -24.47
N GLY A 152 4.21 -8.73 -24.81
CA GLY A 152 5.10 -9.90 -24.68
C GLY A 152 5.28 -10.32 -23.21
N ARG A 153 4.97 -11.60 -22.92
CA ARG A 153 5.11 -12.22 -21.58
C ARG A 153 6.22 -13.24 -21.59
N ARG A 154 6.98 -13.30 -20.49
CA ARG A 154 7.99 -14.33 -20.25
C ARG A 154 8.06 -14.73 -18.79
N ALA A 155 8.42 -15.99 -18.53
CA ALA A 155 8.80 -16.45 -17.20
C ALA A 155 10.17 -15.85 -16.83
N VAL A 156 10.34 -15.51 -15.55
CA VAL A 156 11.56 -14.93 -15.00
C VAL A 156 12.19 -15.89 -13.99
N ALA A 157 11.46 -16.28 -12.94
CA ALA A 157 11.99 -17.15 -11.90
C ALA A 157 10.89 -17.99 -11.25
N GLU A 158 11.27 -19.12 -10.68
CA GLU A 158 10.41 -19.96 -9.85
C GLU A 158 10.60 -19.59 -8.37
N ILE A 159 9.52 -19.69 -7.60
CA ILE A 159 9.48 -19.43 -6.17
C ILE A 159 9.11 -20.73 -5.45
N PRO A 160 9.89 -21.16 -4.43
CA PRO A 160 9.65 -22.42 -3.74
C PRO A 160 8.24 -22.51 -3.12
N PRO A 161 7.65 -23.73 -3.07
CA PRO A 161 6.26 -23.92 -2.60
C PRO A 161 6.10 -23.75 -1.09
N ASP A 162 7.19 -23.73 -0.34
CA ASP A 162 7.20 -23.44 1.12
C ASP A 162 7.21 -21.95 1.45
N ARG A 163 7.11 -21.10 0.43
CA ARG A 163 7.13 -19.64 0.56
C ARG A 163 5.88 -19.00 -0.02
N THR A 164 5.41 -17.95 0.64
CA THR A 164 4.38 -17.06 0.10
C THR A 164 4.98 -15.69 -0.13
N VAL A 165 4.60 -15.06 -1.24
CA VAL A 165 5.11 -13.73 -1.61
C VAL A 165 4.25 -12.65 -0.98
N GLY A 166 4.89 -11.71 -0.29
CA GLY A 166 4.25 -10.46 0.15
C GLY A 166 4.14 -9.49 -1.02
N TYR A 167 5.07 -8.54 -1.08
CA TYR A 167 5.14 -7.54 -2.14
C TYR A 167 6.40 -7.73 -2.98
N CYS A 168 6.38 -7.18 -4.19
CA CYS A 168 7.53 -7.06 -5.06
C CYS A 168 7.90 -5.58 -5.24
N HIS A 169 9.17 -5.32 -5.46
CA HIS A 169 9.66 -4.00 -5.82
C HIS A 169 10.81 -4.11 -6.83
N LEU A 170 10.95 -3.09 -7.69
CA LEU A 170 11.99 -3.06 -8.72
C LEU A 170 13.10 -2.10 -8.33
N ASP A 171 14.33 -2.44 -8.70
CA ASP A 171 15.41 -1.46 -8.68
C ASP A 171 15.20 -0.39 -9.78
N ALA A 172 15.92 0.70 -9.70
CA ALA A 172 15.78 1.83 -10.61
C ALA A 172 16.08 1.49 -12.08
N ALA A 173 16.83 0.43 -12.33
CA ALA A 173 17.16 -0.06 -13.68
C ALA A 173 16.13 -1.05 -14.22
N GLY A 174 15.28 -1.61 -13.36
CA GLY A 174 14.36 -2.70 -13.71
C GLY A 174 15.08 -4.02 -13.99
N GLU A 175 16.30 -4.19 -13.46
CA GLU A 175 17.16 -5.35 -13.66
C GLU A 175 17.03 -6.36 -12.51
N HIS A 176 16.50 -5.95 -11.36
CA HIS A 176 16.33 -6.80 -10.20
C HIS A 176 14.94 -6.62 -9.61
N VAL A 177 14.33 -7.75 -9.21
CA VAL A 177 13.06 -7.79 -8.47
C VAL A 177 13.34 -8.20 -7.04
N LEU A 178 12.96 -7.34 -6.10
CA LEU A 178 13.00 -7.62 -4.67
C LEU A 178 11.70 -8.31 -4.25
N LEU A 179 11.82 -9.36 -3.44
CA LEU A 179 10.70 -10.17 -2.97
C LEU A 179 10.76 -10.34 -1.45
N SER A 180 9.63 -10.19 -0.78
CA SER A 180 9.45 -10.70 0.58
C SER A 180 8.84 -12.10 0.50
N LEU A 181 9.58 -13.10 0.94
CA LEU A 181 9.19 -14.52 0.88
C LEU A 181 8.94 -15.02 2.30
N ALA A 182 7.70 -14.91 2.76
CA ALA A 182 7.30 -15.40 4.08
C ALA A 182 7.15 -16.93 4.07
N ASP A 183 7.40 -17.56 5.21
CA ASP A 183 7.11 -18.98 5.40
C ASP A 183 5.61 -19.22 5.15
N HIS A 184 5.27 -20.15 4.26
CA HIS A 184 3.89 -20.38 3.83
C HIS A 184 2.98 -20.85 4.99
N ARG A 185 3.55 -21.37 6.09
CA ARG A 185 2.79 -21.76 7.29
C ARG A 185 2.04 -20.57 7.91
N ILE A 186 2.44 -19.33 7.61
CA ILE A 186 1.70 -18.14 8.01
C ILE A 186 0.25 -18.16 7.50
N LEU A 187 -0.01 -18.79 6.36
CA LEU A 187 -1.34 -18.93 5.78
C LEU A 187 -2.24 -19.88 6.57
N GLY A 188 -1.67 -20.78 7.36
CA GLY A 188 -2.39 -21.72 8.21
C GLY A 188 -2.94 -21.12 9.53
N PHE A 189 -2.60 -19.87 9.86
CA PHE A 189 -3.13 -19.22 11.07
C PHE A 189 -4.58 -18.73 10.92
N GLY A 190 -5.20 -19.00 9.81
CA GLY A 190 -6.40 -18.35 9.36
C GLY A 190 -7.71 -19.01 9.67
N GLU A 191 -7.78 -20.04 10.51
CA GLU A 191 -9.07 -20.63 10.88
C GLU A 191 -9.91 -19.72 11.80
N ARG A 192 -9.28 -18.73 12.42
CA ARG A 192 -9.97 -17.74 13.26
C ARG A 192 -9.33 -16.37 13.07
N ARG A 193 -10.09 -15.30 13.31
CA ARG A 193 -9.59 -13.93 13.38
C ARG A 193 -8.53 -13.84 14.49
N SER A 194 -7.32 -14.21 14.14
CA SER A 194 -6.17 -13.88 14.95
C SER A 194 -6.03 -12.37 14.91
N GLY A 195 -6.11 -11.72 16.05
CA GLY A 195 -5.77 -10.30 16.12
C GLY A 195 -4.30 -10.13 15.71
N ASN A 196 -3.91 -8.93 15.28
CA ASN A 196 -2.53 -8.64 14.87
C ASN A 196 -1.49 -9.09 15.90
N ARG A 197 -1.80 -8.98 17.18
CA ARG A 197 -0.94 -9.45 18.27
C ARG A 197 -0.73 -10.96 18.23
N GLU A 198 -1.82 -11.72 18.11
CA GLU A 198 -1.76 -13.19 18.05
C GLU A 198 -0.96 -13.66 16.83
N MET A 199 -1.09 -12.95 15.68
CA MET A 199 -0.30 -13.23 14.50
C MET A 199 1.20 -13.06 14.77
N SER A 200 1.62 -11.95 15.36
CA SER A 200 3.02 -11.68 15.70
C SER A 200 3.54 -12.67 16.72
N GLU A 201 2.75 -13.00 17.75
CA GLU A 201 3.10 -14.00 18.77
C GLU A 201 3.25 -15.40 18.17
N ASN A 202 2.35 -15.78 17.25
CA ASN A 202 2.44 -17.09 16.57
C ASN A 202 3.64 -17.15 15.63
N TYR A 203 3.96 -16.05 14.94
CA TYR A 203 5.13 -15.96 14.08
C TYR A 203 6.41 -16.21 14.89
N ALA A 204 6.55 -15.54 16.03
CA ALA A 204 7.68 -15.71 16.93
C ALA A 204 7.70 -17.12 17.56
N ARG A 205 6.55 -17.60 18.07
CA ARG A 205 6.44 -18.91 18.74
C ARG A 205 6.79 -20.09 17.83
N LEU A 206 6.47 -20.00 16.54
CA LEU A 206 6.75 -21.04 15.56
C LEU A 206 8.12 -20.86 14.88
N GLY A 207 8.87 -19.83 15.25
CA GLY A 207 10.18 -19.55 14.65
C GLY A 207 10.10 -19.31 13.14
N LEU A 208 9.03 -18.64 12.69
CA LEU A 208 8.88 -18.35 11.26
C LEU A 208 9.80 -17.21 10.88
N THR A 209 10.22 -17.22 9.61
CA THR A 209 11.05 -16.15 9.05
C THR A 209 10.48 -15.67 7.72
N THR A 210 10.79 -14.44 7.38
CA THR A 210 10.62 -13.92 6.02
C THR A 210 11.99 -13.77 5.39
N GLN A 211 12.19 -14.39 4.24
CA GLN A 211 13.37 -14.20 3.43
C GLN A 211 13.21 -12.92 2.59
N ILE A 212 14.18 -12.04 2.68
CA ILE A 212 14.33 -10.94 1.74
C ILE A 212 15.18 -11.46 0.61
N ALA A 213 14.56 -11.64 -0.55
CA ALA A 213 15.17 -12.28 -1.71
C ALA A 213 15.21 -11.32 -2.90
N GLU A 214 16.13 -11.57 -3.80
CA GLU A 214 16.33 -10.79 -5.01
C GLU A 214 16.36 -11.75 -6.21
N VAL A 215 15.68 -11.38 -7.29
CA VAL A 215 15.76 -12.07 -8.57
C VAL A 215 16.46 -11.17 -9.58
N GLU A 216 17.54 -11.66 -10.17
CA GLU A 216 18.19 -11.03 -11.32
C GLU A 216 17.37 -11.33 -12.58
N VAL A 217 16.81 -10.29 -13.20
CA VAL A 217 15.82 -10.42 -14.29
C VAL A 217 16.40 -11.10 -15.55
N ALA A 218 17.68 -10.89 -15.82
CA ALA A 218 18.33 -11.44 -17.00
C ALA A 218 18.57 -12.95 -16.91
N SER A 219 18.98 -13.44 -15.74
CA SER A 219 19.32 -14.86 -15.52
C SER A 219 18.19 -15.66 -14.87
N GLY A 220 17.22 -15.00 -14.23
CA GLY A 220 16.19 -15.63 -13.41
C GLY A 220 16.73 -16.18 -12.08
N ARG A 221 17.97 -15.86 -11.72
CA ARG A 221 18.58 -16.34 -10.48
C ARG A 221 17.95 -15.66 -9.28
N LEU A 222 17.31 -16.46 -8.42
CA LEU A 222 16.81 -16.06 -7.12
C LEU A 222 17.91 -16.26 -6.07
N ALA A 223 18.17 -15.23 -5.27
CA ALA A 223 19.12 -15.26 -4.16
C ALA A 223 18.51 -14.64 -2.90
N VAL A 224 18.62 -15.35 -1.79
CA VAL A 224 18.23 -14.81 -0.47
C VAL A 224 19.35 -13.89 0.02
N ARG A 225 19.01 -12.64 0.32
CA ARG A 225 19.96 -11.66 0.85
C ARG A 225 20.10 -11.78 2.37
N TRP A 226 18.98 -11.93 3.10
CA TRP A 226 18.94 -12.24 4.55
C TRP A 226 17.55 -12.72 4.94
N GLU A 227 17.42 -13.14 6.21
CA GLU A 227 16.15 -13.50 6.83
C GLU A 227 15.79 -12.54 7.97
N GLU A 228 14.52 -12.26 8.12
CA GLU A 228 13.95 -11.49 9.23
C GLU A 228 13.07 -12.40 10.08
N PRO A 229 13.20 -12.36 11.42
CA PRO A 229 12.35 -13.12 12.33
C PRO A 229 11.02 -12.40 12.57
N ALA A 230 10.43 -11.87 11.51
CA ALA A 230 9.18 -11.14 11.50
C ALA A 230 8.50 -11.29 10.15
N TRP A 231 7.21 -11.04 10.10
CA TRP A 231 6.51 -10.97 8.84
C TRP A 231 6.77 -9.63 8.16
N VAL A 232 7.37 -9.70 6.98
CA VAL A 232 7.71 -8.54 6.15
C VAL A 232 6.79 -8.55 4.93
N THR A 233 6.14 -7.43 4.67
CA THR A 233 5.28 -7.23 3.50
C THR A 233 5.80 -6.14 2.60
N HIS A 234 5.89 -4.91 3.08
CA HIS A 234 6.39 -3.78 2.32
C HIS A 234 7.91 -3.84 2.24
N ILE A 235 8.42 -3.98 1.02
CA ILE A 235 9.85 -3.95 0.74
C ILE A 235 10.09 -3.01 -0.44
N GLN A 236 11.15 -2.21 -0.37
CA GLN A 236 11.48 -1.25 -1.40
C GLN A 236 12.98 -1.08 -1.52
N TYR A 237 13.52 -1.15 -2.74
CA TYR A 237 14.86 -0.66 -2.97
C TYR A 237 14.92 0.84 -2.72
N HIS A 238 16.05 1.29 -2.23
CA HIS A 238 16.38 2.70 -2.27
C HIS A 238 16.41 3.20 -3.73
N PRO A 239 15.83 4.37 -4.05
CA PRO A 239 15.65 4.83 -5.43
C PRO A 239 16.93 4.93 -6.28
N ARG A 240 18.10 5.01 -5.64
CA ARG A 240 19.40 5.17 -6.33
C ARG A 240 20.46 4.16 -5.91
N ARG A 241 20.16 3.30 -4.94
CA ARG A 241 21.15 2.38 -4.33
C ARG A 241 20.50 1.02 -4.10
N ARG A 242 20.83 0.04 -4.93
CA ARG A 242 20.29 -1.32 -4.79
C ARG A 242 20.72 -2.01 -3.47
N ASP A 243 21.87 -1.63 -2.91
CA ASP A 243 22.40 -2.20 -1.67
C ASP A 243 21.59 -1.80 -0.41
N VAL A 244 20.71 -0.79 -0.49
CA VAL A 244 19.88 -0.33 0.64
C VAL A 244 18.42 -0.65 0.40
N ILE A 245 17.80 -1.27 1.39
CA ILE A 245 16.41 -1.71 1.34
C ILE A 245 15.64 -1.17 2.53
N LEU A 246 14.50 -0.56 2.23
CA LEU A 246 13.45 -0.20 3.18
C LEU A 246 12.49 -1.38 3.30
N TYR A 247 12.15 -1.76 4.53
CA TYR A 247 11.19 -2.83 4.79
C TYR A 247 10.46 -2.62 6.11
N ASN A 248 9.35 -3.32 6.29
CA ASN A 248 8.56 -3.25 7.50
C ASN A 248 8.59 -4.57 8.27
N HIS A 249 8.28 -4.49 9.55
CA HIS A 249 7.77 -5.60 10.32
C HIS A 249 6.26 -5.42 10.44
N GLU A 250 5.49 -6.25 9.76
CA GLU A 250 4.04 -6.14 9.72
C GLU A 250 3.43 -6.59 11.05
N TRP A 251 2.51 -5.79 11.58
CA TRP A 251 1.75 -6.06 12.82
C TRP A 251 2.57 -6.34 14.07
N THR A 252 3.80 -5.89 14.14
CA THR A 252 4.63 -6.06 15.35
C THR A 252 4.39 -4.98 16.40
N TRP A 253 3.72 -3.91 16.04
CA TRP A 253 3.39 -2.81 16.94
C TRP A 253 2.60 -3.23 18.21
N PRO A 254 1.71 -4.27 18.26
CA PRO A 254 1.11 -4.71 19.50
C PRO A 254 2.12 -5.29 20.50
N LEU A 255 3.31 -5.65 20.03
CA LEU A 255 4.41 -6.16 20.85
C LEU A 255 5.41 -5.06 21.24
N GLY A 256 5.15 -3.80 20.89
CA GLY A 256 6.09 -2.72 21.14
C GLY A 256 7.33 -2.77 20.24
N LEU A 257 7.25 -3.40 19.09
CA LEU A 257 8.35 -3.50 18.13
C LEU A 257 8.16 -2.50 17.00
N GLU A 258 9.27 -1.89 16.59
CA GLU A 258 9.28 -0.94 15.49
C GLU A 258 8.88 -1.58 14.18
N ARG A 259 8.13 -0.81 13.38
CA ARG A 259 7.64 -1.23 12.08
C ARG A 259 8.67 -1.02 10.96
N ILE A 260 9.33 0.14 10.90
CA ILE A 260 10.04 0.61 9.70
C ILE A 260 11.55 0.48 9.87
N TRP A 261 12.18 -0.23 8.95
CA TRP A 261 13.59 -0.56 9.01
C TRP A 261 14.32 -0.29 7.71
N LEU A 262 15.61 0.06 7.81
CA LEU A 262 16.56 0.10 6.71
C LEU A 262 17.65 -0.93 6.93
N LYS A 263 18.10 -1.57 5.86
CA LYS A 263 19.28 -2.43 5.87
C LYS A 263 20.06 -2.29 4.58
N GLY A 264 21.36 -2.06 4.72
CA GLY A 264 22.32 -2.13 3.63
C GLY A 264 23.03 -3.49 3.62
N ASP A 265 23.69 -3.82 2.50
CA ASP A 265 24.51 -5.02 2.40
C ASP A 265 25.65 -5.00 3.41
N GLY A 266 25.77 -6.10 4.17
CA GLY A 266 26.79 -6.23 5.23
C GLY A 266 26.60 -5.30 6.43
N ALA A 267 25.61 -4.40 6.42
CA ALA A 267 25.33 -3.49 7.51
C ALA A 267 24.27 -4.04 8.47
N PRO A 268 24.29 -3.66 9.75
CA PRO A 268 23.18 -3.93 10.65
C PRO A 268 21.93 -3.17 10.19
N ARG A 269 20.76 -3.70 10.54
CA ARG A 269 19.51 -2.97 10.31
C ARG A 269 19.45 -1.71 11.17
N VAL A 270 18.88 -0.66 10.60
CA VAL A 270 18.69 0.62 11.28
C VAL A 270 17.19 0.93 11.31
N GLN A 271 16.71 1.26 12.49
CA GLN A 271 15.35 1.72 12.69
C GLN A 271 15.17 3.11 12.07
N VAL A 272 14.13 3.26 11.24
CA VAL A 272 13.90 4.52 10.50
C VAL A 272 13.40 5.62 11.43
N ARG A 273 12.42 5.31 12.26
CA ARG A 273 11.94 6.21 13.29
C ARG A 273 12.78 6.00 14.53
N ARG A 274 13.86 6.75 14.66
CA ARG A 274 14.72 6.69 15.84
C ARG A 274 14.04 7.40 17.00
N ALA A 275 13.91 6.68 18.08
CA ALA A 275 13.29 7.20 19.26
C ALA A 275 14.28 7.99 20.11
N ASP A 276 14.34 9.31 19.93
CA ASP A 276 14.62 10.22 21.06
C ASP A 276 13.45 10.16 22.08
N ARG A 277 12.39 9.54 21.69
CA ARG A 277 11.22 9.23 22.48
C ARG A 277 10.99 7.74 22.41
N PRO A 278 10.95 7.03 23.55
CA PRO A 278 10.44 5.68 23.54
C PRO A 278 9.10 5.71 22.82
N ILE A 279 8.94 4.88 21.78
CA ILE A 279 7.65 4.74 21.14
C ILE A 279 6.69 4.28 22.22
N GLN A 280 5.88 5.21 22.65
CA GLN A 280 4.74 4.86 23.47
C GLN A 280 3.67 4.41 22.48
N PHE A 281 3.66 3.13 22.21
CA PHE A 281 2.62 2.52 21.41
C PHE A 281 1.31 2.59 22.16
N ARG A 282 0.38 3.42 21.73
CA ARG A 282 -1.00 3.33 22.20
C ARG A 282 -1.87 2.73 21.12
N ARG A 283 -2.17 1.48 21.34
CA ARG A 283 -3.32 0.90 20.72
C ARG A 283 -4.52 1.18 21.58
N SER A 284 -5.51 1.86 21.09
CA SER A 284 -6.68 2.26 21.84
C SER A 284 -6.35 3.16 23.06
N PRO A 285 -7.30 3.82 23.62
CA PRO A 285 -7.13 4.67 24.82
C PRO A 285 -6.36 4.04 25.97
N ASP A 286 -6.30 2.70 26.00
CA ASP A 286 -5.76 1.95 27.12
C ASP A 286 -4.25 1.63 27.02
N LEU A 287 -3.62 1.74 25.84
CA LEU A 287 -2.26 1.24 25.64
C LEU A 287 -1.19 2.29 25.29
N GLY A 288 -1.56 3.47 24.86
CA GLY A 288 -0.64 4.59 24.68
C GLY A 288 0.41 4.47 23.59
N LEU A 289 0.07 3.99 22.41
CA LEU A 289 1.04 3.66 21.38
C LEU A 289 0.79 4.44 20.09
N ASP A 290 1.85 5.03 19.53
CA ASP A 290 1.83 5.54 18.17
C ASP A 290 1.84 4.37 17.19
N ASP A 291 0.99 4.40 16.19
CA ASP A 291 0.98 3.44 15.09
C ASP A 291 1.50 4.14 13.83
N VAL A 292 2.46 3.54 13.13
CA VAL A 292 3.02 4.06 11.89
C VAL A 292 2.81 3.05 10.77
N ALA A 293 2.56 3.57 9.56
CA ALA A 293 2.29 2.74 8.40
C ALA A 293 2.66 3.44 7.08
N HIS A 294 2.57 2.68 5.99
CA HIS A 294 2.65 3.16 4.60
C HIS A 294 3.92 3.96 4.32
N GLU A 295 5.05 3.38 4.71
CA GLU A 295 6.38 3.90 4.46
C GLU A 295 6.74 3.86 2.97
N VAL A 296 7.22 4.98 2.43
CA VAL A 296 7.64 5.13 1.03
C VAL A 296 8.90 5.99 0.97
N TRP A 297 9.82 5.66 0.07
CA TRP A 297 10.97 6.50 -0.19
C TRP A 297 10.58 7.85 -0.78
N GLN A 298 11.20 8.91 -0.30
CA GLN A 298 11.35 10.12 -1.11
C GLN A 298 12.22 9.79 -2.34
N GLU A 299 11.89 10.29 -3.53
CA GLU A 299 12.53 9.84 -4.78
C GLU A 299 14.03 10.08 -4.85
N ASP A 300 14.55 11.09 -4.14
CA ASP A 300 15.97 11.33 -4.04
C ASP A 300 16.71 10.34 -3.11
N GLY A 301 15.98 9.52 -2.38
CA GLY A 301 16.49 8.54 -1.43
C GLY A 301 17.01 9.12 -0.12
N ARG A 302 16.88 10.43 0.12
CA ARG A 302 17.40 11.06 1.34
C ARG A 302 16.55 10.86 2.58
N ALA A 303 15.27 10.52 2.39
CA ALA A 303 14.36 10.31 3.49
C ALA A 303 13.29 9.26 3.15
N VAL A 304 12.70 8.71 4.20
CA VAL A 304 11.49 7.90 4.15
C VAL A 304 10.33 8.77 4.62
N ILE A 305 9.26 8.82 3.83
CA ILE A 305 7.99 9.43 4.20
C ILE A 305 7.07 8.33 4.71
N TYR A 306 6.39 8.58 5.81
CA TYR A 306 5.43 7.65 6.41
C TYR A 306 4.30 8.44 7.06
N HIS A 307 3.24 7.78 7.44
CA HIS A 307 2.22 8.39 8.27
C HIS A 307 2.02 7.61 9.55
N GLY A 308 1.31 8.19 10.48
CA GLY A 308 0.98 7.51 11.71
C GLY A 308 -0.15 8.18 12.47
N VAL A 309 -0.50 7.56 13.57
CA VAL A 309 -1.50 8.06 14.51
C VAL A 309 -0.88 8.13 15.90
N LYS A 310 -1.14 9.23 16.62
CA LYS A 310 -0.76 9.41 18.02
C LYS A 310 -2.02 9.40 18.86
N TRP A 311 -1.98 8.66 19.95
CA TRP A 311 -3.05 8.62 20.92
C TRP A 311 -2.64 9.39 22.17
N ASP A 312 -3.16 10.59 22.35
CA ASP A 312 -2.93 11.44 23.51
C ASP A 312 -3.96 11.23 24.64
N GLY A 313 -4.85 10.24 24.48
CA GLY A 313 -5.95 9.98 25.39
C GLY A 313 -7.25 10.70 25.01
N GLY A 314 -7.27 11.40 23.90
CA GLY A 314 -8.48 11.99 23.31
C GLY A 314 -9.43 10.93 22.71
N PRO A 315 -10.64 11.34 22.30
CA PRO A 315 -11.62 10.43 21.69
C PRO A 315 -11.24 9.98 20.27
N TYR A 316 -10.29 10.66 19.63
CA TYR A 316 -9.78 10.38 18.29
C TYR A 316 -8.26 10.49 18.29
N PRO A 317 -7.56 9.65 17.51
CA PRO A 317 -6.11 9.77 17.36
C PRO A 317 -5.75 11.01 16.53
N ASP A 318 -4.63 11.63 16.88
CA ASP A 318 -4.00 12.63 16.02
C ASP A 318 -3.25 11.94 14.89
N GLN A 319 -3.62 12.22 13.66
CA GLN A 319 -2.89 11.73 12.48
C GLN A 319 -1.74 12.68 12.14
N PHE A 320 -0.66 12.11 11.63
CA PHE A 320 0.52 12.87 11.24
C PHE A 320 1.18 12.28 9.99
N VAL A 321 1.97 13.10 9.31
CA VAL A 321 2.92 12.68 8.27
C VAL A 321 4.32 12.86 8.81
N GLY A 322 5.16 11.85 8.67
CA GLY A 322 6.53 11.82 9.12
C GLY A 322 7.53 11.83 7.98
N ARG A 323 8.69 12.46 8.20
CA ARG A 323 9.86 12.42 7.35
C ARG A 323 11.04 12.00 8.19
N ALA A 324 11.58 10.81 7.90
CA ALA A 324 12.76 10.26 8.55
C ALA A 324 13.96 10.33 7.60
N PRO A 325 14.93 11.23 7.81
CA PRO A 325 16.14 11.26 7.02
C PRO A 325 16.96 9.97 7.18
N VAL A 326 17.57 9.51 6.08
CA VAL A 326 18.52 8.39 6.11
C VAL A 326 19.79 8.76 6.90
N ASP A 327 20.21 10.02 6.77
CA ASP A 327 21.28 10.58 7.56
C ASP A 327 20.87 10.65 9.05
N PRO A 328 21.60 9.93 9.94
CA PRO A 328 21.29 9.90 11.36
C PRO A 328 21.45 11.24 12.08
N ASP A 329 22.25 12.14 11.54
CA ASP A 329 22.52 13.43 12.16
C ASP A 329 21.41 14.47 11.87
N LEU A 330 20.53 14.17 10.90
CA LEU A 330 19.41 15.03 10.60
C LEU A 330 18.19 14.66 11.46
N PRO A 331 17.41 15.67 11.90
CA PRO A 331 16.27 15.43 12.78
C PRO A 331 15.11 14.79 12.04
N LEU A 332 14.47 13.82 12.68
CA LEU A 332 13.14 13.34 12.30
C LEU A 332 12.12 14.48 12.43
N ARG A 333 11.22 14.58 11.47
CA ARG A 333 10.14 15.57 11.46
C ARG A 333 8.79 14.88 11.34
N GLU A 334 7.81 15.34 12.12
CA GLU A 334 6.43 14.86 12.07
C GLU A 334 5.50 16.07 12.13
N ILE A 335 4.57 16.15 11.18
CA ILE A 335 3.60 17.22 11.06
C ILE A 335 2.21 16.64 11.25
N SER A 336 1.52 17.05 12.29
CA SER A 336 0.14 16.62 12.57
C SER A 336 -0.83 17.25 11.59
N ILE A 337 -1.89 16.51 11.24
CA ILE A 337 -3.02 17.05 10.50
C ILE A 337 -3.62 18.20 11.31
N PRO A 338 -3.93 19.35 10.69
CA PRO A 338 -4.38 20.54 11.40
C PRO A 338 -5.61 20.29 12.26
N PRO A 339 -5.70 20.90 13.44
CA PRO A 339 -6.88 20.81 14.29
C PRO A 339 -8.14 21.24 13.55
N GLY A 340 -9.21 20.45 13.68
CA GLY A 340 -10.50 20.72 13.01
C GLY A 340 -10.64 20.03 11.64
N VAL A 341 -9.56 19.49 11.07
CA VAL A 341 -9.63 18.63 9.89
C VAL A 341 -9.90 17.20 10.34
N ALA A 342 -11.01 16.64 9.90
CA ALA A 342 -11.31 15.23 10.18
C ALA A 342 -10.46 14.31 9.32
N SER A 343 -9.82 13.35 9.96
CA SER A 343 -9.00 12.36 9.26
C SER A 343 -9.16 10.98 9.89
N PHE A 344 -8.98 9.96 9.06
CA PHE A 344 -9.04 8.57 9.45
C PHE A 344 -7.84 7.81 8.89
N TYR A 345 -7.69 6.54 9.26
CA TYR A 345 -6.67 5.71 8.66
C TYR A 345 -6.84 5.64 7.14
N GLY A 346 -5.77 5.91 6.41
CA GLY A 346 -5.75 5.94 4.95
C GLY A 346 -4.35 5.70 4.40
N HIS A 347 -4.18 5.91 3.09
CA HIS A 347 -2.95 5.68 2.36
C HIS A 347 -2.31 7.02 1.99
N PHE A 348 -0.98 7.04 1.92
CA PHE A 348 -0.22 8.25 1.67
C PHE A 348 0.82 7.98 0.59
N PHE A 349 0.83 8.81 -0.44
CA PHE A 349 1.81 8.73 -1.52
C PHE A 349 2.56 10.06 -1.65
N PRO A 350 3.89 10.09 -1.46
CA PRO A 350 4.66 11.33 -1.47
C PRO A 350 4.92 11.84 -2.88
N SER A 351 5.08 13.17 -2.99
CA SER A 351 5.73 13.81 -4.13
C SER A 351 7.21 13.40 -4.21
N ARG A 352 7.83 13.63 -5.36
CA ARG A 352 9.27 13.35 -5.56
C ARG A 352 10.17 14.04 -4.54
N GLN A 353 9.81 15.26 -4.16
CA GLN A 353 10.59 16.06 -3.21
C GLN A 353 10.13 15.87 -1.76
N GLY A 354 9.00 15.22 -1.54
CA GLY A 354 8.41 15.06 -0.21
C GLY A 354 7.86 16.36 0.36
N ASP A 355 7.59 17.35 -0.47
CA ASP A 355 7.00 18.64 -0.11
C ASP A 355 5.46 18.59 -0.05
N PHE A 356 4.86 17.53 -0.60
CA PHE A 356 3.46 17.18 -0.38
C PHE A 356 3.24 15.68 -0.44
N VAL A 357 2.12 15.25 0.07
CA VAL A 357 1.62 13.87 -0.08
C VAL A 357 0.17 13.90 -0.57
N ILE A 358 -0.21 12.86 -1.31
CA ILE A 358 -1.60 12.60 -1.67
C ILE A 358 -2.16 11.55 -0.69
N THR A 359 -3.40 11.74 -0.26
CA THR A 359 -4.03 10.82 0.70
C THR A 359 -5.52 10.66 0.45
N ASP A 360 -6.06 9.55 0.92
CA ASP A 360 -7.48 9.24 1.04
C ASP A 360 -7.98 9.29 2.49
N ALA A 361 -7.16 9.80 3.41
CA ALA A 361 -7.44 9.82 4.84
C ALA A 361 -8.39 10.94 5.28
N ILE A 362 -8.53 12.02 4.51
CA ILE A 362 -9.31 13.20 4.88
C ILE A 362 -10.81 12.96 4.68
N ALA A 363 -11.63 13.53 5.56
CA ALA A 363 -13.06 13.34 5.55
C ALA A 363 -13.83 14.66 5.64
N ASP A 364 -14.90 14.76 4.83
CA ASP A 364 -15.98 15.72 5.03
C ASP A 364 -17.01 15.19 6.05
N GLU A 365 -18.14 15.88 6.21
CA GLU A 365 -19.21 15.48 7.13
C GLU A 365 -19.72 14.05 6.87
N THR A 366 -19.80 13.63 5.61
CA THR A 366 -20.24 12.29 5.22
C THR A 366 -19.21 11.24 5.62
N GLY A 367 -17.92 11.52 5.41
CA GLY A 367 -16.82 10.67 5.84
C GLY A 367 -16.74 10.54 7.36
N VAL A 368 -16.95 11.66 8.09
CA VAL A 368 -17.01 11.66 9.56
C VAL A 368 -18.14 10.77 10.07
N ALA A 369 -19.34 10.86 9.48
CA ALA A 369 -20.47 10.02 9.84
C ALA A 369 -20.18 8.52 9.66
N ARG A 370 -19.38 8.16 8.65
CA ARG A 370 -18.94 6.80 8.34
C ARG A 370 -17.64 6.38 9.04
N ARG A 371 -16.97 7.32 9.71
CA ARG A 371 -15.63 7.14 10.31
C ARG A 371 -14.58 6.68 9.30
N ARG A 372 -14.56 7.28 8.11
CA ARG A 372 -13.64 6.94 7.01
C ARG A 372 -13.26 8.18 6.22
N GLY A 373 -12.06 8.19 5.65
CA GLY A 373 -11.69 9.16 4.63
C GLY A 373 -12.58 8.99 3.40
N ASN A 374 -13.04 10.09 2.85
CA ASN A 374 -13.85 10.09 1.64
C ASN A 374 -13.42 11.16 0.63
N LEU A 375 -12.35 11.87 0.92
CA LEU A 375 -11.74 12.85 0.03
C LEU A 375 -10.37 12.38 -0.40
N ILE A 376 -10.10 12.48 -1.70
CA ILE A 376 -8.73 12.49 -2.21
C ILE A 376 -8.20 13.89 -1.98
N SER A 377 -7.12 13.99 -1.23
CA SER A 377 -6.58 15.28 -0.80
C SER A 377 -5.07 15.35 -1.02
N ARG A 378 -4.59 16.55 -1.25
CA ARG A 378 -3.19 16.90 -1.22
C ARG A 378 -2.88 17.58 0.10
N LEU A 379 -1.83 17.14 0.78
CA LEU A 379 -1.31 17.74 2.01
C LEU A 379 0.03 18.39 1.64
N ASN A 380 0.06 19.72 1.57
CA ASN A 380 1.29 20.47 1.37
C ASN A 380 2.05 20.55 2.70
N LEU A 381 3.34 20.22 2.69
CA LEU A 381 4.14 20.01 3.89
C LEU A 381 5.28 21.02 3.96
N ASP A 382 5.25 21.90 4.94
CA ASP A 382 6.39 22.73 5.29
C ASP A 382 7.18 22.09 6.45
N TRP A 383 8.23 21.38 6.09
CA TRP A 383 9.06 20.66 7.05
C TRP A 383 9.88 21.58 7.97
N GLU A 384 10.09 22.85 7.60
CA GLU A 384 10.83 23.81 8.39
C GLU A 384 9.95 24.42 9.47
N SER A 385 8.77 24.91 9.10
CA SER A 385 7.81 25.51 10.05
C SER A 385 7.00 24.46 10.79
N GLY A 386 6.95 23.21 10.31
CA GLY A 386 6.10 22.14 10.85
C GLY A 386 4.61 22.35 10.54
N GLN A 387 4.29 23.06 9.45
CA GLN A 387 2.91 23.35 9.06
C GLN A 387 2.46 22.45 7.91
N MET A 388 1.16 22.22 7.86
CA MET A 388 0.48 21.47 6.81
C MET A 388 -0.74 22.24 6.33
N GLU A 389 -0.87 22.34 5.01
CA GLU A 389 -2.08 22.81 4.34
C GLU A 389 -2.80 21.60 3.72
N VAL A 390 -4.10 21.48 3.98
CA VAL A 390 -4.94 20.41 3.45
C VAL A 390 -5.77 20.94 2.29
N VAL A 391 -5.56 20.38 1.11
CA VAL A 391 -6.20 20.77 -0.15
C VAL A 391 -7.00 19.58 -0.69
N PRO A 392 -8.33 19.57 -0.57
CA PRO A 392 -9.17 18.57 -1.20
C PRO A 392 -9.12 18.67 -2.72
N LEU A 393 -8.98 17.54 -3.39
CA LEU A 393 -8.96 17.45 -4.85
C LEU A 393 -10.30 16.96 -5.40
N CYS A 394 -10.83 15.88 -4.85
CA CYS A 394 -12.16 15.35 -5.20
C CYS A 394 -12.70 14.42 -4.11
N ALA A 395 -14.01 14.15 -4.16
CA ALA A 395 -14.59 13.06 -3.40
C ALA A 395 -14.16 11.71 -3.99
N SER A 396 -13.79 10.76 -3.16
CA SER A 396 -13.52 9.39 -3.61
C SER A 396 -14.80 8.60 -3.85
N ASP A 397 -15.86 8.89 -3.09
CA ASP A 397 -17.17 8.21 -3.10
C ASP A 397 -17.07 6.69 -3.06
N THR A 398 -15.97 6.15 -2.57
CA THR A 398 -15.78 4.72 -2.46
C THR A 398 -16.50 4.16 -1.23
N SER A 399 -16.95 2.89 -1.35
CA SER A 399 -17.68 2.23 -0.26
C SER A 399 -16.80 1.84 0.92
N TRP A 400 -15.49 1.62 0.73
CA TRP A 400 -14.57 1.05 1.72
C TRP A 400 -15.01 -0.33 2.25
N LEU A 401 -15.85 -1.06 1.52
CA LEU A 401 -16.36 -2.35 1.97
C LEU A 401 -15.29 -3.44 2.00
N THR A 402 -14.29 -3.32 1.15
CA THR A 402 -13.20 -4.30 1.01
C THR A 402 -11.87 -3.60 0.83
N GLN A 403 -10.75 -4.28 1.05
CA GLN A 403 -9.41 -3.76 0.77
C GLN A 403 -9.27 -3.31 -0.70
N ASP A 404 -9.96 -3.97 -1.61
CA ASP A 404 -9.93 -3.66 -3.04
C ASP A 404 -10.72 -2.40 -3.39
N ASN A 405 -11.58 -1.93 -2.48
CA ASN A 405 -12.35 -0.68 -2.62
C ASN A 405 -11.63 0.52 -1.98
N HIS A 406 -10.47 0.30 -1.35
CA HIS A 406 -9.66 1.42 -0.86
C HIS A 406 -9.11 2.22 -2.04
N PRO A 407 -9.12 3.55 -1.99
CA PRO A 407 -8.67 4.37 -3.11
C PRO A 407 -7.22 4.16 -3.51
N HIS A 408 -6.31 3.96 -2.54
CA HIS A 408 -4.87 3.83 -2.76
C HIS A 408 -4.35 4.89 -3.75
N PRO A 409 -4.50 6.18 -3.46
CA PRO A 409 -4.15 7.22 -4.41
C PRO A 409 -2.65 7.25 -4.69
N VAL A 410 -2.29 7.41 -5.96
CA VAL A 410 -0.90 7.54 -6.42
C VAL A 410 -0.77 8.71 -7.38
N LEU A 411 0.42 9.30 -7.45
CA LEU A 411 0.73 10.33 -8.44
C LEU A 411 1.07 9.71 -9.80
N SER A 412 0.71 10.44 -10.85
CA SER A 412 1.28 10.19 -12.18
C SER A 412 2.79 10.45 -12.17
N PRO A 413 3.58 9.84 -13.08
CA PRO A 413 5.02 10.07 -13.12
C PRO A 413 5.45 11.52 -13.31
N ASP A 414 4.63 12.35 -13.94
CA ASP A 414 4.87 13.79 -14.09
C ASP A 414 4.29 14.61 -12.91
N GLN A 415 3.64 13.97 -11.95
CA GLN A 415 2.99 14.53 -10.76
C GLN A 415 1.85 15.51 -11.04
N ARG A 416 1.31 15.53 -12.25
CA ARG A 416 0.21 16.43 -12.62
C ARG A 416 -1.17 15.88 -12.28
N GLU A 417 -1.27 14.57 -12.11
CA GLU A 417 -2.53 13.88 -11.82
C GLU A 417 -2.39 12.95 -10.63
N VAL A 418 -3.49 12.75 -9.94
CA VAL A 418 -3.68 11.72 -8.93
C VAL A 418 -4.60 10.65 -9.50
N LEU A 419 -4.16 9.40 -9.49
CA LEU A 419 -4.98 8.27 -9.84
C LEU A 419 -5.44 7.56 -8.57
N PHE A 420 -6.68 7.04 -8.58
CA PHE A 420 -7.22 6.29 -7.45
C PHE A 420 -8.29 5.30 -7.90
N THR A 421 -8.53 4.28 -7.07
CA THR A 421 -9.61 3.32 -7.27
C THR A 421 -10.87 3.78 -6.55
N SER A 422 -12.05 3.57 -7.16
CA SER A 422 -13.34 3.80 -6.49
C SER A 422 -14.42 2.91 -7.09
N ASP A 423 -15.36 2.48 -6.27
CA ASP A 423 -16.55 1.74 -6.67
C ASP A 423 -17.82 2.61 -6.72
N ARG A 424 -17.66 3.94 -6.87
CA ARG A 424 -18.75 4.92 -6.94
C ARG A 424 -19.80 4.64 -8.03
N SER A 425 -19.39 3.96 -9.10
CA SER A 425 -20.27 3.57 -10.22
C SER A 425 -21.00 2.24 -9.99
N GLY A 426 -20.85 1.61 -8.82
CA GLY A 426 -21.35 0.26 -8.53
C GLY A 426 -20.38 -0.86 -8.87
N VAL A 427 -19.31 -0.56 -9.62
CA VAL A 427 -18.17 -1.44 -9.88
C VAL A 427 -16.87 -0.69 -9.65
N ARG A 428 -15.80 -1.39 -9.31
CA ARG A 428 -14.50 -0.76 -9.13
C ARG A 428 -13.95 -0.26 -10.45
N GLN A 429 -13.53 0.98 -10.46
CA GLN A 429 -12.92 1.64 -11.60
C GLN A 429 -11.75 2.51 -11.14
N ILE A 430 -10.88 2.82 -12.07
CA ILE A 430 -9.77 3.74 -11.85
C ILE A 430 -10.21 5.12 -12.33
N TYR A 431 -9.92 6.11 -11.51
CA TYR A 431 -10.21 7.53 -11.77
C TYR A 431 -8.95 8.35 -11.68
N SER A 432 -8.94 9.51 -12.33
CA SER A 432 -7.91 10.52 -12.17
C SER A 432 -8.50 11.90 -11.88
N VAL A 433 -7.69 12.73 -11.24
CA VAL A 433 -7.98 14.15 -10.96
C VAL A 433 -6.67 14.94 -11.04
N PRO A 434 -6.67 16.23 -11.44
CA PRO A 434 -5.47 17.05 -11.33
C PRO A 434 -4.90 17.05 -9.91
N SER A 435 -3.58 17.04 -9.76
CA SER A 435 -2.91 17.06 -8.45
C SER A 435 -2.90 18.45 -7.79
N VAL A 436 -3.35 19.45 -8.52
CA VAL A 436 -3.61 20.81 -8.06
C VAL A 436 -5.05 21.18 -8.43
N PRO A 437 -5.73 21.99 -7.62
CA PRO A 437 -7.09 22.44 -7.91
C PRO A 437 -7.22 23.19 -9.21
#